data_990a3281fdd1a2fab5ef7761e57513fa
#
_entry.id   990a3281fdd1a2fab5ef7761e57513fa
#
_cell.length_a   1.000
_cell.length_b   1.000
_cell.length_c   1.000
_cell.angle_alpha   90.00
_cell.angle_beta   90.00
_cell.angle_gamma   90.00
#
_symmetry.space_group_name_H-M   'P 1'
#
loop_
_entity.id
_entity.type
_entity.pdbx_description
1 polymer ?
#
loop_
_entity_poly.entity_id
_entity_poly.type
_entity_poly.pdbx_seq_one_letter_code
_entity_poly.pdbx_strand_id
1 'polypeptide(L)'
;MHENYQRVLFVGPGLYGGALGEAFRKELEALRGDGADTRVIDTLDGFDSLWAALGEALPEDGAKLLVVDLEPSSDSAYLDWLRDELGRLAQAHPQAPRLWITAQALGRRGLDAALACASIGQRERHLACDNVNAVQSDPDWSRVPPHARQVFLCTGPRCVRRGALALWKTLRRELLRLEHMETPGGVLLTRTACQFPCNLGPVLTVHPDGCWYRVRDDSEVLRLVQQHLVQG
;
A
#
# COMPACT_ATOMS: atom_id res chain seq x y z
N MET A 1 -32.23 -7.84 -4.54
CA MET A 1 -32.12 -6.46 -4.01
C MET A 1 -30.65 -6.09 -4.04
N HIS A 2 -30.28 -5.09 -4.80
CA HIS A 2 -28.90 -4.63 -4.87
C HIS A 2 -28.63 -3.79 -3.61
N GLU A 3 -27.84 -4.31 -2.69
CA GLU A 3 -27.41 -3.54 -1.52
C GLU A 3 -26.49 -2.41 -1.99
N ASN A 4 -27.01 -1.21 -2.07
CA ASN A 4 -26.21 -0.04 -2.41
C ASN A 4 -25.42 0.42 -1.18
N TYR A 5 -24.17 0.85 -1.40
CA TYR A 5 -23.45 1.60 -0.38
C TYR A 5 -24.08 2.98 -0.23
N GLN A 6 -24.39 3.38 1.01
CA GLN A 6 -24.95 4.70 1.30
C GLN A 6 -23.90 5.79 1.12
N ARG A 7 -22.64 5.48 1.46
CA ARG A 7 -21.52 6.40 1.25
C ARG A 7 -20.35 5.69 0.58
N VAL A 8 -19.65 6.38 -0.31
CA VAL A 8 -18.42 5.91 -0.96
C VAL A 8 -17.31 6.91 -0.70
N LEU A 9 -16.21 6.43 -0.10
CA LEU A 9 -15.00 7.20 0.16
C LEU A 9 -13.93 6.81 -0.86
N PHE A 10 -13.45 7.76 -1.64
CA PHE A 10 -12.30 7.62 -2.53
C PHE A 10 -11.05 8.10 -1.79
N VAL A 11 -10.16 7.19 -1.43
CA VAL A 11 -9.09 7.41 -0.46
C VAL A 11 -7.73 7.20 -1.11
N GLY A 12 -6.88 8.20 -1.08
CA GLY A 12 -5.52 8.10 -1.61
C GLY A 12 -4.73 9.41 -1.51
N PRO A 13 -3.42 9.38 -1.79
CA PRO A 13 -2.57 10.56 -1.67
C PRO A 13 -2.70 11.49 -2.87
N GLY A 14 -2.61 12.80 -2.62
CA GLY A 14 -2.54 13.84 -3.66
C GLY A 14 -3.83 14.09 -4.41
N LEU A 15 -4.98 13.68 -3.86
CA LEU A 15 -6.29 13.85 -4.49
C LEU A 15 -6.76 15.31 -4.53
N TYR A 16 -6.24 16.16 -3.65
CA TYR A 16 -6.45 17.61 -3.66
C TYR A 16 -5.28 18.39 -4.25
N GLY A 17 -4.21 17.71 -4.66
CA GLY A 17 -3.00 18.33 -5.19
C GLY A 17 -2.92 18.33 -6.73
N GLY A 18 -2.59 19.48 -7.31
CA GLY A 18 -2.21 19.62 -8.71
C GLY A 18 -3.33 19.30 -9.73
N ALA A 19 -2.97 19.42 -11.02
CA ALA A 19 -3.91 19.26 -12.13
C ALA A 19 -4.53 17.85 -12.25
N LEU A 20 -3.79 16.80 -11.85
CA LEU A 20 -4.29 15.42 -11.93
C LEU A 20 -5.37 15.16 -10.88
N GLY A 21 -5.16 15.61 -9.63
CA GLY A 21 -6.15 15.48 -8.57
C GLY A 21 -7.42 16.29 -8.89
N GLU A 22 -7.27 17.49 -9.43
CA GLU A 22 -8.40 18.33 -9.85
C GLU A 22 -9.19 17.68 -11.00
N ALA A 23 -8.52 17.17 -12.02
CA ALA A 23 -9.17 16.47 -13.14
C ALA A 23 -9.92 15.23 -12.66
N PHE A 24 -9.30 14.44 -11.77
CA PHE A 24 -9.92 13.26 -11.17
C PHE A 24 -11.21 13.61 -10.42
N ARG A 25 -11.18 14.61 -9.53
CA ARG A 25 -12.37 15.02 -8.76
C ARG A 25 -13.50 15.50 -9.66
N LYS A 26 -13.19 16.35 -10.66
CA LYS A 26 -14.17 16.85 -11.62
C LYS A 26 -14.85 15.74 -12.41
N GLU A 27 -14.06 14.77 -12.88
CA GLU A 27 -14.60 13.61 -13.58
C GLU A 27 -15.44 12.72 -12.65
N LEU A 28 -14.97 12.53 -11.41
CA LEU A 28 -15.68 11.77 -10.40
C LEU A 28 -17.06 12.38 -10.08
N GLU A 29 -17.13 13.68 -9.88
CA GLU A 29 -18.39 14.43 -9.67
C GLU A 29 -19.36 14.22 -10.84
N ALA A 30 -18.88 14.32 -12.08
CA ALA A 30 -19.67 14.10 -13.27
C ALA A 30 -20.20 12.66 -13.38
N LEU A 31 -19.42 11.67 -12.99
CA LEU A 31 -19.80 10.25 -13.05
C LEU A 31 -20.75 9.84 -11.91
N ARG A 32 -20.61 10.42 -10.73
CA ARG A 32 -21.40 10.06 -9.55
C ARG A 32 -22.73 10.79 -9.46
N GLY A 33 -22.80 12.03 -9.97
CA GLY A 33 -23.99 12.88 -9.91
C GLY A 33 -24.31 13.41 -8.49
N ASP A 34 -25.26 14.33 -8.42
CA ASP A 34 -25.58 15.10 -7.20
C ASP A 34 -26.26 14.28 -6.08
N GLY A 35 -26.81 13.11 -6.39
CA GLY A 35 -27.56 12.29 -5.43
C GLY A 35 -26.75 11.25 -4.66
N ALA A 36 -25.48 11.11 -4.97
CA ALA A 36 -24.62 10.08 -4.36
C ALA A 36 -23.79 10.67 -3.22
N ASP A 37 -23.87 10.10 -2.01
CA ASP A 37 -22.97 10.48 -0.90
C ASP A 37 -21.56 9.98 -1.22
N THR A 38 -20.78 10.86 -1.81
CA THR A 38 -19.42 10.62 -2.28
C THR A 38 -18.47 11.57 -1.60
N ARG A 39 -17.40 11.03 -1.01
CA ARG A 39 -16.34 11.81 -0.40
C ARG A 39 -15.00 11.47 -1.06
N VAL A 40 -14.17 12.47 -1.20
CA VAL A 40 -12.76 12.32 -1.61
C VAL A 40 -11.89 12.62 -0.41
N ILE A 41 -11.01 11.71 -0.06
CA ILE A 41 -10.14 11.79 1.10
C ILE A 41 -8.68 11.76 0.64
N ASP A 42 -7.99 12.86 0.83
CA ASP A 42 -6.55 12.95 0.56
C ASP A 42 -5.77 12.46 1.78
N THR A 43 -4.90 11.48 1.57
CA THR A 43 -4.07 10.90 2.63
C THR A 43 -2.63 11.38 2.60
N LEU A 44 -2.33 12.43 1.83
CA LEU A 44 -0.95 12.96 1.71
C LEU A 44 -0.38 13.38 3.07
N ASP A 45 -1.23 13.97 3.93
CA ASP A 45 -0.86 14.43 5.27
C ASP A 45 -1.29 13.44 6.38
N GLY A 46 -1.64 12.20 6.01
CA GLY A 46 -2.06 11.15 6.92
C GLY A 46 -3.53 10.76 6.79
N PHE A 47 -4.05 10.06 7.79
CA PHE A 47 -5.39 9.47 7.78
C PHE A 47 -6.44 10.23 8.58
N ASP A 48 -6.12 11.38 9.17
CA ASP A 48 -7.05 12.13 10.04
C ASP A 48 -8.36 12.49 9.33
N SER A 49 -8.29 12.88 8.06
CA SER A 49 -9.46 13.18 7.25
C SER A 49 -10.33 11.93 6.98
N LEU A 50 -9.71 10.76 6.83
CA LEU A 50 -10.44 9.49 6.70
C LEU A 50 -11.16 9.15 8.01
N TRP A 51 -10.46 9.27 9.14
CA TRP A 51 -11.05 9.02 10.44
C TRP A 51 -12.20 9.98 10.76
N ALA A 52 -12.07 11.24 10.42
CA ALA A 52 -13.14 12.23 10.56
C ALA A 52 -14.36 11.87 9.69
N ALA A 53 -14.16 11.52 8.43
CA ALA A 53 -15.23 11.14 7.51
C ALA A 53 -15.98 9.87 7.92
N LEU A 54 -15.30 8.93 8.57
CA LEU A 54 -15.91 7.72 9.14
C LEU A 54 -16.71 8.00 10.40
N GLY A 55 -16.33 9.01 11.18
CA GLY A 55 -17.04 9.45 12.39
C GLY A 55 -18.29 10.28 12.11
N GLU A 56 -18.48 10.77 10.87
CA GLU A 56 -19.68 11.49 10.47
C GLU A 56 -20.92 10.58 10.47
N ALA A 57 -21.97 11.00 11.18
CA ALA A 57 -23.22 10.26 11.26
C ALA A 57 -23.77 9.88 9.87
N LEU A 58 -24.14 8.65 9.72
CA LEU A 58 -24.88 8.16 8.56
C LEU A 58 -26.38 8.18 8.86
N PRO A 59 -27.23 8.45 7.85
CA PRO A 59 -28.65 8.68 8.08
C PRO A 59 -29.44 7.44 8.54
N GLU A 60 -28.87 6.25 8.48
CA GLU A 60 -29.58 5.01 8.78
C GLU A 60 -28.72 4.05 9.62
N ASP A 61 -29.35 3.38 10.60
CA ASP A 61 -28.74 2.29 11.33
C ASP A 61 -28.38 1.11 10.40
N GLY A 62 -27.12 0.63 10.48
CA GLY A 62 -26.62 -0.45 9.63
C GLY A 62 -26.23 -0.02 8.22
N ALA A 63 -26.06 1.27 7.97
CA ALA A 63 -25.56 1.83 6.72
C ALA A 63 -24.27 1.13 6.27
N LYS A 64 -24.12 0.95 4.95
CA LYS A 64 -22.95 0.35 4.32
C LYS A 64 -22.09 1.42 3.68
N LEU A 65 -20.82 1.39 3.96
CA LEU A 65 -19.83 2.32 3.47
C LEU A 65 -18.72 1.58 2.72
N LEU A 66 -18.36 2.07 1.55
CA LEU A 66 -17.27 1.53 0.75
C LEU A 66 -16.09 2.50 0.75
N VAL A 67 -14.92 2.00 1.08
CA VAL A 67 -13.63 2.64 0.84
C VAL A 67 -13.07 2.16 -0.49
N VAL A 68 -12.89 3.06 -1.43
CA VAL A 68 -12.21 2.82 -2.71
C VAL A 68 -10.73 3.19 -2.53
N ASP A 69 -9.87 2.18 -2.44
CA ASP A 69 -8.43 2.35 -2.22
C ASP A 69 -7.73 2.83 -3.50
N LEU A 70 -7.24 4.07 -3.46
CA LEU A 70 -6.46 4.71 -4.53
C LEU A 70 -4.98 4.86 -4.18
N GLU A 71 -4.50 4.22 -3.11
CA GLU A 71 -3.09 4.23 -2.74
C GLU A 71 -2.24 3.52 -3.81
N PRO A 72 -1.31 4.23 -4.48
CA PRO A 72 -0.53 3.63 -5.58
C PRO A 72 0.40 2.50 -5.14
N SER A 73 0.84 2.52 -3.90
CA SER A 73 1.76 1.52 -3.32
C SER A 73 1.04 0.41 -2.55
N SER A 74 -0.29 0.43 -2.50
CA SER A 74 -1.09 -0.59 -1.81
C SER A 74 -0.71 -2.00 -2.27
N ASP A 75 -0.41 -2.86 -1.31
CA ASP A 75 -0.23 -4.30 -1.48
C ASP A 75 -1.11 -5.05 -0.48
N SER A 76 -1.02 -6.37 -0.44
CA SER A 76 -1.85 -7.18 0.45
C SER A 76 -1.63 -6.84 1.93
N ALA A 77 -0.39 -6.57 2.32
CA ALA A 77 -0.07 -6.25 3.72
C ALA A 77 -0.65 -4.89 4.14
N TYR A 78 -0.52 -3.87 3.27
CA TYR A 78 -1.15 -2.57 3.50
C TYR A 78 -2.68 -2.69 3.54
N LEU A 79 -3.27 -3.43 2.62
CA LEU A 79 -4.71 -3.63 2.55
C LEU A 79 -5.25 -4.31 3.82
N ASP A 80 -4.57 -5.35 4.29
CA ASP A 80 -4.98 -6.07 5.50
C ASP A 80 -4.82 -5.19 6.75
N TRP A 81 -3.74 -4.39 6.82
CA TRP A 81 -3.56 -3.40 7.88
C TRP A 81 -4.68 -2.35 7.86
N LEU A 82 -4.99 -1.77 6.71
CA LEU A 82 -6.05 -0.75 6.60
C LEU A 82 -7.43 -1.33 6.96
N ARG A 83 -7.71 -2.57 6.57
CA ARG A 83 -8.95 -3.27 6.94
C ARG A 83 -9.07 -3.45 8.46
N ASP A 84 -7.96 -3.81 9.11
CA ASP A 84 -7.93 -3.98 10.57
C ASP A 84 -8.17 -2.64 11.29
N GLU A 85 -7.53 -1.56 10.84
CA GLU A 85 -7.76 -0.20 11.37
C GLU A 85 -9.21 0.24 11.19
N LEU A 86 -9.77 0.07 10.00
CA LEU A 86 -11.18 0.38 9.71
C LEU A 86 -12.14 -0.45 10.57
N GLY A 87 -11.85 -1.74 10.75
CA GLY A 87 -12.63 -2.64 11.60
C GLY A 87 -12.61 -2.24 13.07
N ARG A 88 -11.45 -1.83 13.59
CA ARG A 88 -11.31 -1.32 14.99
C ARG A 88 -12.10 -0.04 15.20
N LEU A 89 -12.07 0.87 14.25
CA LEU A 89 -12.87 2.10 14.31
C LEU A 89 -14.35 1.81 14.31
N ALA A 90 -14.80 0.89 13.45
CA ALA A 90 -16.19 0.48 13.42
C ALA A 90 -16.65 -0.12 14.76
N GLN A 91 -15.81 -0.93 15.40
CA GLN A 91 -16.10 -1.53 16.70
C GLN A 91 -16.15 -0.52 17.86
N ALA A 92 -15.42 0.58 17.75
CA ALA A 92 -15.38 1.63 18.76
C ALA A 92 -16.67 2.47 18.83
N HIS A 93 -17.51 2.40 17.80
CA HIS A 93 -18.74 3.19 17.69
C HIS A 93 -19.97 2.27 17.63
N PRO A 94 -20.91 2.33 18.60
CA PRO A 94 -22.10 1.46 18.64
C PRO A 94 -23.03 1.56 17.42
N GLN A 95 -22.95 2.65 16.69
CA GLN A 95 -23.73 2.93 15.46
C GLN A 95 -22.84 2.95 14.20
N ALA A 96 -21.69 2.31 14.27
CA ALA A 96 -20.75 2.33 13.17
C ALA A 96 -21.34 1.68 11.91
N PRO A 97 -21.06 2.27 10.74
CA PRO A 97 -21.47 1.66 9.47
C PRO A 97 -20.73 0.34 9.27
N ARG A 98 -21.32 -0.54 8.49
CA ARG A 98 -20.59 -1.70 7.98
C ARG A 98 -19.61 -1.25 6.92
N LEU A 99 -18.33 -1.45 7.17
CA LEU A 99 -17.24 -0.99 6.31
C LEU A 99 -16.79 -2.07 5.33
N TRP A 100 -16.58 -1.65 4.11
CA TRP A 100 -16.05 -2.45 3.03
C TRP A 100 -14.91 -1.68 2.33
N ILE A 101 -13.96 -2.41 1.77
CA ILE A 101 -12.86 -1.83 0.99
C ILE A 101 -12.67 -2.58 -0.33
N THR A 102 -12.25 -1.90 -1.38
CA THR A 102 -11.87 -2.54 -2.64
C THR A 102 -10.61 -3.38 -2.46
N ALA A 103 -10.64 -4.63 -2.94
CA ALA A 103 -9.50 -5.55 -2.86
C ALA A 103 -8.36 -5.23 -3.85
N GLN A 104 -8.53 -4.20 -4.67
CA GLN A 104 -7.57 -3.82 -5.70
C GLN A 104 -6.99 -2.44 -5.40
N ALA A 105 -5.67 -2.33 -5.49
CA ALA A 105 -4.97 -1.05 -5.50
C ALA A 105 -5.22 -0.32 -6.83
N LEU A 106 -6.33 0.38 -6.94
CA LEU A 106 -6.73 1.09 -8.16
C LEU A 106 -5.74 2.20 -8.50
N GLY A 107 -5.15 2.84 -7.50
CA GLY A 107 -4.13 3.88 -7.66
C GLY A 107 -2.86 3.46 -8.38
N ARG A 108 -2.57 2.16 -8.49
CA ARG A 108 -1.40 1.64 -9.25
C ARG A 108 -1.42 2.00 -10.74
N ARG A 109 -2.58 2.27 -11.30
CA ARG A 109 -2.77 2.68 -12.70
C ARG A 109 -2.82 4.19 -12.89
N GLY A 110 -2.64 4.94 -11.81
CA GLY A 110 -2.87 6.37 -11.74
C GLY A 110 -4.31 6.70 -11.33
N LEU A 111 -4.63 7.98 -11.29
CA LEU A 111 -5.97 8.45 -10.93
C LEU A 111 -6.89 8.34 -12.16
N ASP A 112 -7.77 7.36 -12.14
CA ASP A 112 -8.76 7.08 -13.19
C ASP A 112 -10.15 7.02 -12.54
N ALA A 113 -10.92 8.06 -12.70
CA ALA A 113 -12.25 8.21 -12.09
C ALA A 113 -13.26 7.19 -12.63
N ALA A 114 -13.18 6.86 -13.93
CA ALA A 114 -14.07 5.88 -14.54
C ALA A 114 -13.79 4.47 -13.98
N LEU A 115 -12.52 4.09 -13.86
CA LEU A 115 -12.13 2.82 -13.25
C LEU A 115 -12.53 2.76 -11.76
N ALA A 116 -12.32 3.84 -11.02
CA ALA A 116 -12.68 3.94 -9.61
C ALA A 116 -14.22 3.83 -9.42
N CYS A 117 -15.01 4.50 -10.23
CA CYS A 117 -16.48 4.37 -10.23
C CYS A 117 -16.94 2.97 -10.62
N ALA A 118 -16.34 2.37 -11.65
CA ALA A 118 -16.69 1.01 -12.10
C ALA A 118 -16.43 -0.03 -11.01
N SER A 119 -15.42 0.19 -10.15
CA SER A 119 -15.09 -0.71 -9.06
C SER A 119 -16.22 -0.85 -8.02
N ILE A 120 -17.06 0.19 -7.84
CA ILE A 120 -18.17 0.16 -6.90
C ILE A 120 -19.18 -0.95 -7.23
N GLY A 121 -19.33 -1.27 -8.51
CA GLY A 121 -20.19 -2.36 -8.97
C GLY A 121 -19.61 -3.77 -8.84
N GLN A 122 -18.27 -3.88 -8.60
CA GLN A 122 -17.54 -5.16 -8.55
C GLN A 122 -17.53 -5.76 -7.14
N ARG A 123 -18.70 -6.07 -6.61
CA ARG A 123 -18.89 -6.46 -5.20
C ARG A 123 -18.13 -7.71 -4.77
N GLU A 124 -17.93 -8.63 -5.69
CA GLU A 124 -17.12 -9.84 -5.49
C GLU A 124 -15.64 -9.52 -5.17
N ARG A 125 -15.25 -8.27 -5.40
CA ARG A 125 -13.90 -7.75 -5.12
C ARG A 125 -13.87 -6.79 -3.93
N HIS A 126 -14.93 -6.74 -3.16
CA HIS A 126 -14.95 -5.95 -1.94
C HIS A 126 -14.71 -6.87 -0.74
N LEU A 127 -13.89 -6.39 0.18
CA LEU A 127 -13.54 -7.08 1.41
C LEU A 127 -14.22 -6.38 2.58
N ALA A 128 -14.93 -7.14 3.41
CA ALA A 128 -15.48 -6.61 4.65
C ALA A 128 -14.36 -6.29 5.64
N CYS A 129 -14.57 -5.25 6.46
CA CYS A 129 -13.61 -4.83 7.48
C CYS A 129 -13.97 -5.35 8.89
N ASP A 130 -14.93 -6.27 9.00
CA ASP A 130 -15.47 -6.78 10.26
C ASP A 130 -14.81 -8.07 10.78
N ASN A 131 -14.05 -8.76 9.93
CA ASN A 131 -13.42 -10.05 10.24
C ASN A 131 -11.95 -10.08 9.77
N VAL A 132 -11.19 -9.08 10.13
CA VAL A 132 -9.76 -9.12 9.87
C VAL A 132 -9.14 -9.97 10.97
N ASN A 133 -8.54 -11.09 10.60
CA ASN A 133 -7.78 -11.89 11.55
C ASN A 133 -6.70 -11.02 12.17
N ALA A 134 -6.76 -10.82 13.48
CA ALA A 134 -5.77 -10.11 14.28
C ALA A 134 -4.33 -10.67 14.16
N VAL A 135 -4.15 -11.76 13.43
CA VAL A 135 -2.84 -12.35 13.10
C VAL A 135 -1.93 -11.33 12.38
N GLN A 136 -2.51 -10.31 11.75
CA GLN A 136 -1.72 -9.29 11.05
C GLN A 136 -1.48 -8.02 11.87
N SER A 137 -2.16 -7.85 12.99
CA SER A 137 -1.77 -6.95 14.08
C SER A 137 -0.70 -7.60 14.98
N ASP A 138 0.04 -8.56 14.44
CA ASP A 138 1.09 -9.28 15.13
C ASP A 138 2.03 -8.28 15.83
N PRO A 139 2.26 -8.44 17.15
CA PRO A 139 3.22 -7.62 17.89
C PRO A 139 4.62 -7.58 17.26
N ASP A 140 4.94 -8.49 16.36
CA ASP A 140 6.19 -8.49 15.60
C ASP A 140 6.32 -7.27 14.68
N TRP A 141 5.24 -6.65 14.24
CA TRP A 141 5.27 -5.38 13.48
C TRP A 141 5.70 -4.18 14.34
N SER A 142 5.74 -4.34 15.65
CA SER A 142 6.22 -3.34 16.61
C SER A 142 7.70 -3.52 16.98
N ARG A 143 8.37 -4.51 16.39
CA ARG A 143 9.76 -4.84 16.68
C ARG A 143 10.60 -4.79 15.41
N VAL A 144 11.77 -4.21 15.53
CA VAL A 144 12.76 -4.29 14.45
C VAL A 144 13.26 -5.74 14.38
N PRO A 145 13.13 -6.43 13.24
CA PRO A 145 13.66 -7.78 13.09
C PRO A 145 15.18 -7.81 13.36
N PRO A 146 15.71 -8.87 13.96
CA PRO A 146 17.15 -8.99 14.17
C PRO A 146 17.87 -9.03 12.81
N HIS A 147 18.93 -8.24 12.68
CA HIS A 147 19.75 -8.20 11.47
C HIS A 147 21.14 -7.58 11.77
N ALA A 148 22.11 -7.92 10.98
CA ALA A 148 23.44 -7.29 10.99
C ALA A 148 23.56 -6.22 9.90
N ARG A 149 22.86 -6.40 8.77
CA ARG A 149 22.85 -5.46 7.66
C ARG A 149 21.44 -5.13 7.23
N GLN A 150 21.22 -3.86 6.88
CA GLN A 150 19.99 -3.43 6.23
C GLN A 150 20.28 -3.13 4.76
N VAL A 151 19.52 -3.75 3.87
CA VAL A 151 19.66 -3.62 2.43
C VAL A 151 18.45 -2.89 1.88
N PHE A 152 18.69 -1.78 1.19
CA PHE A 152 17.65 -1.00 0.53
C PHE A 152 17.76 -1.16 -0.98
N LEU A 153 16.73 -1.72 -1.60
CA LEU A 153 16.62 -1.73 -3.06
C LEU A 153 15.69 -0.62 -3.53
N CYS A 154 16.20 0.24 -4.40
CA CYS A 154 15.41 1.31 -5.02
C CYS A 154 14.34 0.72 -5.93
N THR A 155 13.08 1.02 -5.61
CA THR A 155 11.91 0.71 -6.46
C THR A 155 11.24 1.96 -7.03
N GLY A 156 11.97 3.05 -7.13
CA GLY A 156 11.53 4.22 -7.89
C GLY A 156 11.27 3.86 -9.38
N PRO A 157 10.43 4.62 -10.10
CA PRO A 157 9.91 4.24 -11.43
C PRO A 157 11.00 3.86 -12.45
N ARG A 158 12.14 4.56 -12.44
CA ARG A 158 13.26 4.26 -13.36
C ARG A 158 13.95 2.93 -13.04
N CYS A 159 14.09 2.58 -11.76
CA CYS A 159 14.65 1.32 -11.32
C CYS A 159 13.68 0.17 -11.60
N VAL A 160 12.39 0.35 -11.35
CA VAL A 160 11.34 -0.63 -11.68
C VAL A 160 11.34 -0.94 -13.18
N ARG A 161 11.40 0.08 -14.04
CA ARG A 161 11.49 -0.11 -15.49
C ARG A 161 12.73 -0.87 -15.94
N ARG A 162 13.79 -0.86 -15.13
CA ARG A 162 15.05 -1.60 -15.38
C ARG A 162 15.09 -2.96 -14.65
N GLY A 163 13.96 -3.47 -14.18
CA GLY A 163 13.85 -4.80 -13.60
C GLY A 163 14.02 -4.90 -12.09
N ALA A 164 14.05 -3.79 -11.33
CA ALA A 164 14.26 -3.83 -9.88
C ALA A 164 13.35 -4.79 -9.12
N LEU A 165 12.07 -4.93 -9.54
CA LEU A 165 11.14 -5.85 -8.86
C LEU A 165 11.47 -7.33 -9.10
N ALA A 166 12.04 -7.67 -10.27
CA ALA A 166 12.53 -9.04 -10.51
C ALA A 166 13.76 -9.32 -9.64
N LEU A 167 14.70 -8.38 -9.59
CA LEU A 167 15.91 -8.47 -8.76
C LEU A 167 15.57 -8.55 -7.26
N TRP A 168 14.55 -7.82 -6.82
CA TRP A 168 14.00 -7.95 -5.46
C TRP A 168 13.59 -9.38 -5.14
N LYS A 169 12.83 -10.02 -6.05
CA LYS A 169 12.37 -11.40 -5.86
C LYS A 169 13.55 -12.38 -5.79
N THR A 170 14.55 -12.21 -6.62
CA THR A 170 15.76 -13.03 -6.61
C THR A 170 16.55 -12.86 -5.32
N LEU A 171 16.78 -11.62 -4.89
CA LEU A 171 17.48 -11.29 -3.65
C LEU A 171 16.76 -11.89 -2.43
N ARG A 172 15.44 -11.66 -2.32
CA ARG A 172 14.63 -12.20 -1.24
C ARG A 172 14.66 -13.73 -1.20
N ARG A 173 14.46 -14.38 -2.34
CA ARG A 173 14.48 -15.84 -2.46
C ARG A 173 15.83 -16.44 -2.02
N GLU A 174 16.92 -15.81 -2.42
CA GLU A 174 18.26 -16.30 -2.07
C GLU A 174 18.57 -16.12 -0.57
N LEU A 175 18.25 -14.98 0.01
CA LEU A 175 18.40 -14.74 1.45
C LEU A 175 17.56 -15.71 2.29
N LEU A 176 16.33 -16.01 1.86
CA LEU A 176 15.47 -17.01 2.52
C LEU A 176 16.05 -18.42 2.38
N ARG A 177 16.57 -18.80 1.19
CA ARG A 177 17.20 -20.10 0.97
C ARG A 177 18.43 -20.32 1.85
N LEU A 178 19.15 -19.26 2.16
CA LEU A 178 20.33 -19.28 3.02
C LEU A 178 19.99 -19.08 4.51
N GLU A 179 18.72 -18.99 4.87
CA GLU A 179 18.26 -18.69 6.24
C GLU A 179 18.92 -17.43 6.82
N HIS A 180 19.17 -16.44 5.95
CA HIS A 180 19.93 -15.23 6.29
C HIS A 180 19.05 -13.97 6.28
N MET A 181 17.73 -14.11 6.19
CA MET A 181 16.81 -13.01 6.22
C MET A 181 16.22 -12.83 7.62
N GLU A 182 16.31 -11.61 8.15
CA GLU A 182 15.76 -11.23 9.45
C GLU A 182 16.28 -12.11 10.62
N THR A 183 17.56 -12.42 10.61
CA THR A 183 18.27 -13.17 11.65
C THR A 183 19.39 -12.34 12.28
N PRO A 184 19.89 -12.65 13.49
CA PRO A 184 20.88 -11.82 14.19
C PRO A 184 22.14 -11.47 13.39
N GLY A 185 22.61 -12.39 12.54
CA GLY A 185 23.73 -12.16 11.62
C GLY A 185 23.32 -11.80 10.20
N GLY A 186 22.04 -11.68 9.95
CA GLY A 186 21.48 -11.63 8.62
C GLY A 186 21.11 -10.23 8.12
N VAL A 187 20.16 -10.21 7.21
CA VAL A 187 19.78 -9.04 6.41
C VAL A 187 18.33 -8.67 6.62
N LEU A 188 18.07 -7.41 6.94
CA LEU A 188 16.76 -6.79 6.79
C LEU A 188 16.67 -6.19 5.40
N LEU A 189 15.79 -6.73 4.56
CA LEU A 189 15.64 -6.32 3.18
C LEU A 189 14.44 -5.40 2.99
N THR A 190 14.68 -4.18 2.53
CA THR A 190 13.65 -3.14 2.40
C THR A 190 13.58 -2.59 0.98
N ARG A 191 12.38 -2.44 0.45
CA ARG A 191 12.15 -1.64 -0.78
C ARG A 191 12.04 -0.18 -0.41
N THR A 192 12.61 0.69 -1.24
CA THR A 192 12.52 2.13 -1.01
C THR A 192 11.97 2.85 -2.25
N ALA A 193 11.50 4.08 -2.07
CA ALA A 193 11.28 5.00 -3.15
C ALA A 193 12.61 5.34 -3.88
N CYS A 194 12.66 6.41 -4.67
CA CYS A 194 13.87 6.77 -5.41
C CYS A 194 15.02 7.17 -4.48
N GLN A 195 16.11 6.40 -4.52
CA GLN A 195 17.33 6.67 -3.75
C GLN A 195 18.30 7.61 -4.47
N PHE A 196 18.07 7.90 -5.79
CA PHE A 196 19.05 8.63 -6.57
C PHE A 196 20.51 8.07 -6.37
N PRO A 197 21.41 8.00 -7.40
CA PRO A 197 21.26 8.55 -8.75
C PRO A 197 20.62 7.55 -9.73
N CYS A 198 19.55 7.96 -10.41
CA CYS A 198 18.75 7.10 -11.29
C CYS A 198 19.50 6.52 -12.49
N ASN A 199 20.56 7.17 -12.95
CA ASN A 199 21.35 6.67 -14.10
C ASN A 199 22.13 5.39 -13.76
N LEU A 200 22.41 5.14 -12.50
CA LEU A 200 23.06 3.92 -12.01
C LEU A 200 22.05 2.80 -11.67
N GLY A 201 20.74 3.06 -11.80
CA GLY A 201 19.74 2.06 -11.44
C GLY A 201 19.75 0.77 -12.28
N PRO A 202 19.24 -0.33 -11.74
CA PRO A 202 18.75 -0.48 -10.35
C PRO A 202 19.85 -0.29 -9.32
N VAL A 203 19.55 0.48 -8.26
CA VAL A 203 20.50 0.80 -7.20
C VAL A 203 20.10 0.07 -5.92
N LEU A 204 21.09 -0.47 -5.24
CA LEU A 204 20.98 -1.12 -3.95
C LEU A 204 22.03 -0.52 -2.99
N THR A 205 21.61 -0.26 -1.75
CA THR A 205 22.55 0.17 -0.70
C THR A 205 22.56 -0.80 0.46
N VAL A 206 23.73 -0.94 1.09
CA VAL A 206 23.96 -1.83 2.23
C VAL A 206 24.44 -1.01 3.42
N HIS A 207 23.75 -1.11 4.55
CA HIS A 207 24.10 -0.47 5.81
C HIS A 207 24.40 -1.52 6.89
N PRO A 208 25.32 -1.23 7.82
CA PRO A 208 26.03 0.04 8.05
C PRO A 208 27.22 0.27 7.13
N ASP A 209 27.56 -0.64 6.21
CA ASP A 209 28.77 -0.59 5.39
C ASP A 209 28.83 0.64 4.46
N GLY A 210 27.70 1.31 4.22
CA GLY A 210 27.61 2.50 3.38
C GLY A 210 27.86 2.23 1.88
N CYS A 211 27.80 0.97 1.47
CA CYS A 211 28.09 0.56 0.10
C CYS A 211 26.92 0.76 -0.84
N TRP A 212 27.22 1.20 -2.07
CA TRP A 212 26.26 1.38 -3.14
C TRP A 212 26.57 0.41 -4.28
N TYR A 213 25.55 -0.30 -4.73
CA TYR A 213 25.66 -1.27 -5.81
C TYR A 213 24.71 -0.95 -6.94
N ARG A 214 25.21 -1.05 -8.17
CA ARG A 214 24.38 -1.20 -9.36
C ARG A 214 24.18 -2.69 -9.59
N VAL A 215 22.92 -3.13 -9.60
CA VAL A 215 22.59 -4.53 -9.89
C VAL A 215 21.76 -4.61 -11.18
N ARG A 216 22.20 -5.38 -12.16
CA ARG A 216 21.60 -5.42 -13.50
C ARG A 216 20.84 -6.68 -13.78
N ASP A 217 21.28 -7.77 -13.16
CA ASP A 217 20.76 -9.12 -13.38
C ASP A 217 20.87 -9.98 -12.13
N ASP A 218 20.27 -11.17 -12.19
CA ASP A 218 20.24 -12.12 -11.10
C ASP A 218 21.66 -12.60 -10.71
N SER A 219 22.60 -12.68 -11.64
CA SER A 219 23.95 -13.14 -11.36
C SER A 219 24.73 -12.14 -10.50
N GLU A 220 24.52 -10.83 -10.75
CA GLU A 220 25.09 -9.76 -9.91
C GLU A 220 24.48 -9.76 -8.51
N VAL A 221 23.16 -10.01 -8.40
CA VAL A 221 22.47 -10.17 -7.11
C VAL A 221 23.04 -11.36 -6.31
N LEU A 222 23.14 -12.52 -6.93
CA LEU A 222 23.66 -13.73 -6.28
C LEU A 222 25.12 -13.55 -5.81
N ARG A 223 25.94 -12.90 -6.64
CA ARG A 223 27.32 -12.57 -6.28
C ARG A 223 27.38 -11.62 -5.09
N LEU A 224 26.55 -10.58 -5.09
CA LEU A 224 26.46 -9.64 -3.96
C LEU A 224 26.06 -10.36 -2.66
N VAL A 225 25.06 -11.24 -2.71
CA VAL A 225 24.64 -12.02 -1.53
C VAL A 225 25.81 -12.82 -0.99
N GLN A 226 26.50 -13.58 -1.85
CA GLN A 226 27.60 -14.44 -1.43
C GLN A 226 28.84 -13.68 -0.94
N GLN A 227 29.19 -12.56 -1.57
CA GLN A 227 30.43 -11.83 -1.29
C GLN A 227 30.31 -10.78 -0.20
N HIS A 228 29.11 -10.26 0.03
CA HIS A 228 28.94 -9.13 0.95
C HIS A 228 27.87 -9.37 2.01
N LEU A 229 26.79 -10.05 1.70
CA LEU A 229 25.67 -10.13 2.64
C LEU A 229 25.73 -11.33 3.58
N VAL A 230 26.38 -12.41 3.16
CA VAL A 230 26.46 -13.68 3.92
C VAL A 230 27.84 -13.91 4.54
N GLN A 231 28.89 -13.30 3.98
CA GLN A 231 30.23 -13.36 4.55
C GLN A 231 30.43 -12.17 5.49
N GLY A 232 30.15 -12.37 6.76
CA GLY A 232 30.40 -11.37 7.80
C GLY A 232 30.64 -12.00 9.15
#